data_86d6b7fd6c0fbbea10821be6a86359b0
#
_entry.id   86d6b7fd6c0fbbea10821be6a86359b0
#
_cell.length_a   1.000
_cell.length_b   1.000
_cell.length_c   1.000
_cell.angle_alpha   90.00
_cell.angle_beta   90.00
_cell.angle_gamma   90.00
#
_symmetry.space_group_name_H-M   'P 1'
#
loop_
_entity.id
_entity.type
_entity.pdbx_description
1 polymer ?
#
loop_
_entity_poly.entity_id
_entity_poly.type
_entity_poly.pdbx_seq_one_letter_code
_entity_poly.pdbx_strand_id
1 'polypeptide(L)'
;MDASTVIADMVAFMHPDDCDQLFVPSSTRESMPLVPNYALNEDGVDSVKVLMATRNLIVFEAFRPKGAVDRTHMHADHHSVAYQKMGRVRMMIDADTYIVEAGDTYRHPMGVKHQHEALLDSIRIEIKYYPDGNAIESWNALVGGTHTGE
;
A
#
# COMPACT_ATOMS: atom_id res chain seq x y z
N MET A 1 6.81 -27.91 1.62
CA MET A 1 5.91 -26.79 1.32
C MET A 1 6.55 -25.95 0.23
N ASP A 2 5.80 -25.68 -0.81
CA ASP A 2 6.23 -24.81 -1.88
C ASP A 2 6.39 -23.36 -1.35
N ALA A 3 7.43 -22.67 -1.78
CA ALA A 3 7.68 -21.28 -1.38
C ALA A 3 6.49 -20.34 -1.69
N SER A 4 5.74 -20.64 -2.75
CA SER A 4 4.53 -19.90 -3.10
C SER A 4 3.42 -20.03 -2.04
N THR A 5 3.31 -21.18 -1.40
CA THR A 5 2.32 -21.42 -0.34
C THR A 5 2.69 -20.66 0.93
N VAL A 6 3.99 -20.61 1.26
CA VAL A 6 4.48 -19.88 2.44
C VAL A 6 4.27 -18.37 2.30
N ILE A 7 4.46 -17.83 1.09
CA ILE A 7 4.22 -16.39 0.82
C ILE A 7 2.74 -16.07 0.91
N ALA A 8 1.86 -16.93 0.40
CA ALA A 8 0.41 -16.74 0.47
C ALA A 8 -0.10 -16.66 1.92
N ASP A 9 0.48 -17.47 2.82
CA ASP A 9 0.12 -17.49 4.25
C ASP A 9 0.64 -16.25 5.00
N MET A 10 1.56 -15.48 4.42
CA MET A 10 2.15 -14.29 5.03
C MET A 10 1.55 -12.97 4.54
N VAL A 11 0.61 -13.01 3.60
CA VAL A 11 0.00 -11.81 3.04
C VAL A 11 -1.04 -11.23 4.01
N ALA A 12 -1.08 -9.91 4.10
CA ALA A 12 -1.96 -9.17 5.00
C ALA A 12 -3.40 -9.09 4.45
N PHE A 13 -4.05 -10.25 4.29
CA PHE A 13 -5.45 -10.29 3.88
C PHE A 13 -6.36 -9.70 4.97
N MET A 14 -7.42 -9.03 4.52
CA MET A 14 -8.48 -8.53 5.38
C MET A 14 -9.64 -9.52 5.43
N HIS A 15 -10.19 -9.74 6.62
CA HIS A 15 -11.42 -10.48 6.82
C HIS A 15 -12.61 -9.50 6.89
N PRO A 16 -13.81 -9.87 6.42
CA PRO A 16 -14.99 -9.00 6.55
C PRO A 16 -15.26 -8.50 7.96
N ASP A 17 -14.94 -9.29 8.99
CA ASP A 17 -15.10 -8.91 10.40
C ASP A 17 -14.11 -7.81 10.85
N ASP A 18 -13.06 -7.53 10.07
CA ASP A 18 -12.12 -6.44 10.34
C ASP A 18 -12.66 -5.08 9.89
N CYS A 19 -13.80 -5.08 9.21
CA CYS A 19 -14.43 -3.87 8.67
C CYS A 19 -15.25 -3.15 9.74
N ASP A 20 -15.27 -1.81 9.65
CA ASP A 20 -16.14 -0.92 10.44
C ASP A 20 -15.95 -0.98 11.96
N GLN A 21 -14.76 -1.36 12.42
CA GLN A 21 -14.38 -1.23 13.82
C GLN A 21 -14.27 0.26 14.21
N LEU A 22 -14.83 0.64 15.34
CA LEU A 22 -14.77 2.03 15.83
C LEU A 22 -13.43 2.37 16.47
N PHE A 23 -12.72 1.37 16.99
CA PHE A 23 -11.42 1.51 17.64
C PHE A 23 -10.58 0.27 17.37
N VAL A 24 -9.34 0.49 16.96
CA VAL A 24 -8.39 -0.59 16.68
C VAL A 24 -7.09 -0.31 17.44
N PRO A 25 -6.82 -1.04 18.53
CA PRO A 25 -5.53 -0.90 19.23
C PRO A 25 -4.37 -1.33 18.33
N SER A 26 -3.29 -0.56 18.35
CA SER A 26 -2.11 -0.88 17.51
C SER A 26 -1.50 -2.24 17.88
N SER A 27 -1.64 -2.67 19.13
CA SER A 27 -1.16 -3.96 19.62
C SER A 27 -1.84 -5.17 18.98
N THR A 28 -3.01 -5.00 18.37
CA THR A 28 -3.75 -6.07 17.67
C THR A 28 -3.40 -6.20 16.21
N ARG A 29 -2.55 -5.30 15.70
CA ARG A 29 -2.15 -5.31 14.29
C ARG A 29 -0.70 -5.74 14.15
N GLU A 30 -0.45 -6.61 13.20
CA GLU A 30 0.87 -7.09 12.85
C GLU A 30 1.30 -6.54 11.51
N SER A 31 2.61 -6.31 11.36
CA SER A 31 3.18 -5.97 10.05
C SER A 31 3.32 -7.22 9.22
N MET A 32 2.87 -7.16 7.99
CA MET A 32 2.89 -8.27 7.04
C MET A 32 3.55 -7.81 5.74
N PRO A 33 4.22 -8.71 5.01
CA PRO A 33 4.78 -8.35 3.71
C PRO A 33 3.67 -8.02 2.71
N LEU A 34 3.90 -6.96 1.91
CA LEU A 34 3.07 -6.61 0.78
C LEU A 34 3.86 -6.88 -0.50
N VAL A 35 3.41 -7.84 -1.29
CA VAL A 35 4.08 -8.24 -2.54
C VAL A 35 3.13 -8.03 -3.72
N PRO A 36 2.93 -6.76 -4.13
CA PRO A 36 2.07 -6.50 -5.27
C PRO A 36 2.77 -6.93 -6.58
N ASN A 37 1.98 -7.20 -7.61
CA ASN A 37 2.50 -7.64 -8.91
C ASN A 37 3.27 -6.56 -9.68
N TYR A 38 3.32 -5.34 -9.18
CA TYR A 38 4.03 -4.22 -9.82
C TYR A 38 5.36 -3.86 -9.13
N ALA A 39 5.81 -4.59 -8.12
CA ALA A 39 7.13 -4.39 -7.54
C ALA A 39 8.23 -4.77 -8.55
N LEU A 40 9.26 -3.92 -8.68
CA LEU A 40 10.36 -4.16 -9.62
C LEU A 40 11.53 -4.94 -9.02
N ASN A 41 11.68 -4.94 -7.71
CA ASN A 41 12.76 -5.66 -7.06
C ASN A 41 12.25 -6.52 -5.90
N GLU A 42 12.70 -7.77 -5.88
CA GLU A 42 12.30 -8.77 -4.89
C GLU A 42 12.80 -8.45 -3.48
N ASP A 43 13.93 -7.74 -3.37
CA ASP A 43 14.51 -7.33 -2.09
C ASP A 43 13.80 -6.13 -1.45
N GLY A 44 12.87 -5.52 -2.18
CA GLY A 44 12.17 -4.31 -1.79
C GLY A 44 10.73 -4.53 -1.34
N VAL A 45 10.45 -5.63 -0.68
CA VAL A 45 9.10 -5.94 -0.20
C VAL A 45 8.72 -4.97 0.91
N ASP A 46 7.60 -4.25 0.72
CA ASP A 46 7.03 -3.42 1.77
C ASP A 46 6.51 -4.29 2.91
N SER A 47 6.62 -3.77 4.14
CA SER A 47 5.88 -4.29 5.29
C SER A 47 4.70 -3.38 5.56
N VAL A 48 3.50 -3.93 5.60
CA VAL A 48 2.29 -3.15 5.85
C VAL A 48 1.60 -3.59 7.13
N LYS A 49 1.00 -2.61 7.79
CA LYS A 49 0.19 -2.79 8.97
C LYS A 49 -1.13 -2.08 8.72
N VAL A 50 -2.21 -2.83 8.57
CA VAL A 50 -3.54 -2.23 8.40
C VAL A 50 -4.00 -1.67 9.73
N LEU A 51 -4.23 -0.38 9.78
CA LEU A 51 -4.62 0.33 11.00
C LEU A 51 -6.13 0.33 11.19
N MET A 52 -6.87 0.56 10.11
CA MET A 52 -8.33 0.58 10.13
C MET A 52 -8.89 0.29 8.74
N ALA A 53 -10.04 -0.34 8.70
CA ALA A 53 -10.79 -0.58 7.49
C ALA A 53 -12.26 -0.24 7.68
N THR A 54 -12.83 0.35 6.64
CA THR A 54 -14.28 0.50 6.49
C THR A 54 -14.68 -0.05 5.13
N ARG A 55 -15.96 -0.04 4.85
CA ARG A 55 -16.45 -0.46 3.53
C ARG A 55 -15.79 0.31 2.37
N ASN A 56 -15.40 1.57 2.60
CA ASN A 56 -14.84 2.45 1.58
C ASN A 56 -13.36 2.80 1.79
N LEU A 57 -12.79 2.52 2.98
CA LEU A 57 -11.44 2.99 3.32
C LEU A 57 -10.58 1.84 3.82
N ILE A 58 -9.33 1.85 3.39
CA ILE A 58 -8.24 1.12 4.04
C ILE A 58 -7.19 2.12 4.47
N VAL A 59 -6.89 2.15 5.76
CA VAL A 59 -5.81 2.96 6.35
C VAL A 59 -4.70 2.03 6.79
N PHE A 60 -3.48 2.24 6.29
CA PHE A 60 -2.35 1.40 6.65
C PHE A 60 -1.07 2.19 6.83
N GLU A 61 -0.17 1.64 7.62
CA GLU A 61 1.21 2.08 7.72
C GLU A 61 2.07 1.13 6.88
N ALA A 62 2.96 1.68 6.05
CA ALA A 62 3.87 0.90 5.22
C ALA A 62 5.31 1.31 5.49
N PHE A 63 6.16 0.32 5.75
CA PHE A 63 7.60 0.46 5.71
C PHE A 63 8.09 0.02 4.33
N ARG A 64 8.91 0.87 3.70
CA ARG A 64 9.55 0.56 2.43
C ARG A 64 11.07 0.70 2.60
N PRO A 65 11.85 -0.37 2.37
CA PRO A 65 13.30 -0.30 2.50
C PRO A 65 13.90 0.54 1.38
N LYS A 66 15.02 1.19 1.68
CA LYS A 66 15.81 1.93 0.69
C LYS A 66 16.07 1.08 -0.56
N GLY A 67 15.85 1.64 -1.72
CA GLY A 67 16.06 0.98 -3.01
C GLY A 67 14.86 0.23 -3.54
N ALA A 68 13.79 0.05 -2.75
CA ALA A 68 12.55 -0.53 -3.24
C ALA A 68 11.91 0.39 -4.28
N VAL A 69 11.53 -0.18 -5.41
CA VAL A 69 10.94 0.57 -6.51
C VAL A 69 9.82 -0.24 -7.17
N ASP A 70 8.73 0.44 -7.50
CA ASP A 70 7.63 -0.12 -8.26
C ASP A 70 7.79 0.23 -9.74
N ARG A 71 7.25 -0.61 -10.64
CA ARG A 71 7.01 -0.15 -12.01
C ARG A 71 5.94 0.95 -12.03
N THR A 72 5.93 1.75 -13.06
CA THR A 72 4.83 2.70 -13.29
C THR A 72 3.52 1.93 -13.45
N HIS A 73 2.52 2.31 -12.66
CA HIS A 73 1.21 1.65 -12.62
C HIS A 73 0.13 2.65 -12.20
N MET A 74 -1.11 2.22 -12.24
CA MET A 74 -2.25 2.99 -11.75
C MET A 74 -3.25 2.07 -11.05
N HIS A 75 -4.17 2.67 -10.32
CA HIS A 75 -5.28 1.97 -9.70
C HIS A 75 -6.59 2.54 -10.25
N ALA A 76 -7.43 1.67 -10.81
CA ALA A 76 -8.69 2.07 -11.43
C ALA A 76 -9.88 2.08 -10.44
N ASP A 77 -9.68 1.57 -9.23
CA ASP A 77 -10.73 1.29 -8.25
C ASP A 77 -10.65 2.12 -6.97
N HIS A 78 -9.57 2.90 -6.79
CA HIS A 78 -9.40 3.70 -5.59
C HIS A 78 -8.52 4.94 -5.80
N HIS A 79 -8.70 5.91 -4.92
CA HIS A 79 -7.82 7.05 -4.73
C HIS A 79 -6.90 6.79 -3.53
N SER A 80 -5.69 7.33 -3.56
CA SER A 80 -4.79 7.26 -2.41
C SER A 80 -4.33 8.64 -1.98
N VAL A 81 -4.25 8.83 -0.66
CA VAL A 81 -3.56 9.95 -0.01
C VAL A 81 -2.54 9.37 0.95
N ALA A 82 -1.33 9.89 0.95
CA ALA A 82 -0.27 9.43 1.83
C ALA A 82 0.36 10.59 2.61
N TYR A 83 0.67 10.31 3.86
CA TYR A 83 1.50 11.16 4.71
C TYR A 83 2.84 10.47 4.93
N GLN A 84 3.93 11.14 4.54
CA GLN A 84 5.28 10.62 4.75
C GLN A 84 5.69 10.86 6.20
N LYS A 85 5.82 9.79 6.96
CA LYS A 85 6.14 9.85 8.39
C LYS A 85 7.65 9.88 8.62
N MET A 86 8.41 9.15 7.80
CA MET A 86 9.85 9.01 7.95
C MET A 86 10.48 8.73 6.58
N GLY A 87 11.74 9.15 6.41
CA GLY A 87 12.53 8.83 5.22
C GLY A 87 12.29 9.78 4.07
N ARG A 88 12.69 9.33 2.88
CA ARG A 88 12.62 10.13 1.65
C ARG A 88 12.25 9.22 0.48
N VAL A 89 11.30 9.65 -0.34
CA VAL A 89 10.89 8.90 -1.52
C VAL A 89 10.84 9.81 -2.75
N ARG A 90 11.04 9.18 -3.90
CA ARG A 90 10.78 9.82 -5.19
C ARG A 90 9.43 9.32 -5.69
N MET A 91 8.48 10.23 -5.84
CA MET A 91 7.18 9.95 -6.41
C MET A 91 7.06 10.56 -7.80
N MET A 92 6.82 9.74 -8.78
CA MET A 92 6.34 10.20 -10.08
C MET A 92 4.82 10.06 -10.09
N ILE A 93 4.12 11.15 -10.34
CA ILE A 93 2.66 11.19 -10.41
C ILE A 93 2.29 11.90 -11.70
N ASP A 94 1.66 11.17 -12.63
CA ASP A 94 1.44 11.62 -14.00
C ASP A 94 2.78 11.95 -14.68
N ALA A 95 2.99 13.18 -15.12
CA ALA A 95 4.22 13.64 -15.77
C ALA A 95 5.23 14.27 -14.81
N ASP A 96 4.88 14.49 -13.55
CA ASP A 96 5.69 15.23 -12.59
C ASP A 96 6.38 14.30 -11.60
N THR A 97 7.59 14.69 -11.19
CA THR A 97 8.38 13.98 -10.18
C THR A 97 8.56 14.86 -8.96
N TYR A 98 8.32 14.27 -7.78
CA TYR A 98 8.42 14.93 -6.50
C TYR A 98 9.39 14.19 -5.60
N ILE A 99 10.20 14.93 -4.85
CA ILE A 99 10.97 14.38 -3.73
C ILE A 99 10.15 14.64 -2.47
N VAL A 100 9.68 13.57 -1.85
CA VAL A 100 8.81 13.61 -0.68
C VAL A 100 9.65 13.37 0.57
N GLU A 101 9.64 14.33 1.47
CA GLU A 101 10.34 14.32 2.76
C GLU A 101 9.37 13.99 3.89
N ALA A 102 9.92 13.63 5.06
CA ALA A 102 9.11 13.44 6.26
C ALA A 102 8.25 14.68 6.56
N GLY A 103 6.96 14.49 6.77
CA GLY A 103 5.99 15.55 7.00
C GLY A 103 5.22 15.98 5.77
N ASP A 104 5.66 15.59 4.58
CA ASP A 104 4.97 15.91 3.33
C ASP A 104 3.78 14.98 3.10
N THR A 105 2.82 15.46 2.32
CA THR A 105 1.68 14.66 1.86
C THR A 105 1.64 14.67 0.34
N TYR A 106 1.18 13.56 -0.22
CA TYR A 106 0.92 13.43 -1.65
C TYR A 106 -0.32 12.59 -1.88
N ARG A 107 -0.85 12.68 -3.07
CA ARG A 107 -1.94 11.80 -3.50
C ARG A 107 -1.68 11.30 -4.92
N HIS A 108 -2.13 10.09 -5.20
CA HIS A 108 -2.27 9.61 -6.57
C HIS A 108 -3.74 9.27 -6.81
N PRO A 109 -4.41 10.08 -7.62
CA PRO A 109 -5.82 9.88 -7.92
C PRO A 109 -6.05 8.58 -8.70
N MET A 110 -7.28 8.09 -8.61
CA MET A 110 -7.75 6.94 -9.39
C MET A 110 -7.50 7.16 -10.88
N GLY A 111 -6.92 6.16 -11.55
CA GLY A 111 -6.62 6.21 -12.98
C GLY A 111 -5.38 7.00 -13.38
N VAL A 112 -4.66 7.59 -12.43
CA VAL A 112 -3.44 8.37 -12.70
C VAL A 112 -2.22 7.48 -12.48
N LYS A 113 -1.35 7.42 -13.49
CA LYS A 113 -0.11 6.64 -13.41
C LYS A 113 0.84 7.24 -12.38
N HIS A 114 1.48 6.37 -11.63
CA HIS A 114 2.47 6.76 -10.63
C HIS A 114 3.56 5.70 -10.46
N GLN A 115 4.68 6.11 -9.88
CA GLN A 115 5.80 5.25 -9.53
C GLN A 115 6.39 5.71 -8.19
N HIS A 116 6.75 4.77 -7.34
CA HIS A 116 7.25 5.01 -6.00
C HIS A 116 8.62 4.35 -5.83
N GLU A 117 9.63 5.13 -5.45
CA GLU A 117 10.99 4.66 -5.16
C GLU A 117 11.44 5.19 -3.80
N ALA A 118 11.85 4.29 -2.92
CA ALA A 118 12.40 4.68 -1.63
C ALA A 118 13.88 5.07 -1.78
N LEU A 119 14.21 6.33 -1.50
CA LEU A 119 15.58 6.84 -1.51
C LEU A 119 16.29 6.60 -0.16
N LEU A 120 15.53 6.45 0.90
CA LEU A 120 15.93 6.03 2.25
C LEU A 120 14.89 5.04 2.76
N ASP A 121 15.22 4.31 3.83
CA ASP A 121 14.20 3.57 4.58
C ASP A 121 13.08 4.52 4.97
N SER A 122 11.85 4.19 4.60
CA SER A 122 10.72 5.11 4.63
C SER A 122 9.49 4.48 5.26
N ILE A 123 8.74 5.30 5.98
CA ILE A 123 7.43 4.93 6.54
C ILE A 123 6.40 5.95 6.07
N ARG A 124 5.27 5.46 5.58
CA ARG A 124 4.13 6.30 5.23
C ARG A 124 2.86 5.76 5.87
N ILE A 125 1.93 6.67 6.15
CA ILE A 125 0.54 6.33 6.41
C ILE A 125 -0.22 6.60 5.11
N GLU A 126 -0.89 5.59 4.60
CA GLU A 126 -1.66 5.74 3.36
C GLU A 126 -3.12 5.42 3.60
N ILE A 127 -3.98 6.20 2.97
CA ILE A 127 -5.43 6.02 2.99
C ILE A 127 -5.87 5.74 1.57
N LYS A 128 -6.46 4.58 1.36
CA LYS A 128 -7.09 4.20 0.09
C LYS A 128 -8.60 4.36 0.22
N TYR A 129 -9.18 5.14 -0.68
CA TYR A 129 -10.61 5.35 -0.75
C TYR A 129 -11.20 4.62 -1.97
N TYR A 130 -12.13 3.75 -1.71
CA TYR A 130 -12.81 2.90 -2.71
C TYR A 130 -14.25 3.39 -2.88
N PRO A 131 -14.55 4.16 -3.96
CA PRO A 131 -15.88 4.75 -4.16
C PRO A 131 -17.02 3.73 -4.23
N ASP A 132 -16.73 2.53 -4.74
CA ASP A 132 -17.73 1.48 -4.96
C ASP A 132 -18.04 0.67 -3.69
N GLY A 133 -17.41 0.98 -2.57
CA GLY A 133 -17.69 0.30 -1.31
C GLY A 133 -17.15 -1.13 -1.22
N ASN A 134 -16.09 -1.45 -1.95
CA ASN A 134 -15.48 -2.78 -2.06
C ASN A 134 -14.04 -2.81 -1.53
N ALA A 135 -13.75 -2.03 -0.50
CA ALA A 135 -12.39 -1.83 0.01
C ALA A 135 -11.69 -3.15 0.37
N ILE A 136 -12.35 -4.05 1.08
CA ILE A 136 -11.75 -5.32 1.51
C ILE A 136 -11.44 -6.22 0.31
N GLU A 137 -12.38 -6.38 -0.62
CA GLU A 137 -12.17 -7.21 -1.82
C GLU A 137 -11.02 -6.67 -2.67
N SER A 138 -11.00 -5.35 -2.91
CA SER A 138 -9.96 -4.69 -3.69
C SER A 138 -8.60 -4.74 -3.01
N TRP A 139 -8.55 -4.55 -1.68
CA TRP A 139 -7.33 -4.71 -0.91
C TRP A 139 -6.78 -6.13 -1.00
N ASN A 140 -7.62 -7.13 -0.82
CA ASN A 140 -7.21 -8.54 -0.88
C ASN A 140 -6.71 -8.92 -2.28
N ALA A 141 -7.31 -8.38 -3.35
CA ALA A 141 -6.81 -8.56 -4.71
C ALA A 141 -5.43 -7.92 -4.90
N LEU A 142 -5.22 -6.72 -4.34
CA LEU A 142 -3.93 -6.03 -4.39
C LEU A 142 -2.83 -6.84 -3.69
N VAL A 143 -3.04 -7.22 -2.43
CA VAL A 143 -2.03 -7.94 -1.65
C VAL A 143 -1.84 -9.38 -2.11
N GLY A 144 -2.85 -9.98 -2.71
CA GLY A 144 -2.80 -11.31 -3.33
C GLY A 144 -2.17 -11.34 -4.71
N GLY A 145 -1.79 -10.18 -5.27
CA GLY A 145 -1.13 -10.09 -6.58
C GLY A 145 -2.07 -10.27 -7.77
N THR A 146 -3.39 -10.22 -7.57
CA THR A 146 -4.39 -10.34 -8.67
C THR A 146 -4.82 -8.99 -9.22
N HIS A 147 -4.48 -7.90 -8.54
CA HIS A 147 -4.68 -6.54 -9.03
C HIS A 147 -3.62 -6.21 -10.08
N THR A 148 -4.01 -5.82 -11.28
CA THR A 148 -3.08 -5.62 -12.39
C THR A 148 -2.34 -4.29 -12.35
N GLY A 149 -2.90 -3.25 -11.75
CA GLY A 149 -2.35 -1.90 -11.75
C GLY A 149 -2.35 -1.24 -13.14
N GLU A 150 -3.20 -1.69 -14.02
CA GLU A 150 -3.34 -1.18 -15.38
C GLU A 150 -4.51 -0.22 -15.54
#